data_f6e223d66efc752cd75cd086b7473f41
#
_entry.id   f6e223d66efc752cd75cd086b7473f41
#
_cell.length_a   1.000
_cell.length_b   1.000
_cell.length_c   1.000
_cell.angle_alpha   90.00
_cell.angle_beta   90.00
_cell.angle_gamma   90.00
#
_symmetry.space_group_name_H-M   'P 1'
#
loop_
_entity.id
_entity.type
_entity.pdbx_description
1 polymer ?
#
loop_
_entity_poly.entity_id
_entity_poly.type
_entity_poly.pdbx_seq_one_letter_code
_entity_poly.pdbx_strand_id
1 'polypeptide(L)'
;MTSPFDSKISGPARDPFAQGRPASIFIGRKASARRAVDPDVRALLREYLEDLHNGTGTRLLEELGLCQGDVRVDVAVVNGELSGYEIKSPSDTLARFPNQCRIYSKVVDRAWLVAPEKALEKSVAPEWWGMIAVFEVGDRLALRVLRPAQLNPKRDPISIAKLLWRDEALEVLRGAGRARGVMTKSRKVIWKRLIESVALDDLRAAVRAALKRRPEMIDLCQRR
;
A
#
# COMPACT_ATOMS: atom_id res chain seq x y z
N MET A 1 -16.37 22.73 -19.06
CA MET A 1 -16.31 21.30 -19.37
C MET A 1 -15.86 20.59 -18.11
N THR A 2 -16.81 20.08 -17.34
CA THR A 2 -16.57 19.35 -16.08
C THR A 2 -15.96 17.99 -16.39
N SER A 3 -14.92 17.64 -15.64
CA SER A 3 -14.24 16.33 -15.72
C SER A 3 -15.23 15.21 -15.43
N PRO A 4 -15.24 14.10 -16.20
CA PRO A 4 -16.12 12.95 -15.94
C PRO A 4 -15.82 12.19 -14.63
N PHE A 5 -14.85 12.64 -13.83
CA PHE A 5 -14.47 12.05 -12.54
C PHE A 5 -15.05 12.80 -11.33
N ASP A 6 -15.91 13.80 -11.54
CA ASP A 6 -16.49 14.65 -10.49
C ASP A 6 -17.75 14.03 -9.84
N SER A 7 -17.75 12.74 -9.53
CA SER A 7 -18.77 12.13 -8.68
C SER A 7 -18.22 11.90 -7.28
N LYS A 8 -18.54 12.83 -6.36
CA LYS A 8 -18.44 12.73 -4.90
C LYS A 8 -17.21 11.95 -4.41
N ILE A 9 -16.03 12.51 -4.61
CA ILE A 9 -14.85 12.13 -3.85
C ILE A 9 -15.09 12.68 -2.44
N SER A 10 -15.51 11.81 -1.52
CA SER A 10 -15.32 12.05 -0.09
C SER A 10 -13.87 12.53 0.07
N GLY A 11 -13.67 13.68 0.74
CA GLY A 11 -12.36 14.33 0.88
C GLY A 11 -11.27 13.36 1.31
N PRO A 12 -9.99 13.74 1.19
CA PRO A 12 -8.88 12.85 1.48
C PRO A 12 -9.09 12.23 2.85
N ALA A 13 -9.16 10.89 2.89
CA ALA A 13 -9.19 10.17 4.16
C ALA A 13 -7.93 10.61 4.90
N ARG A 14 -8.12 11.41 5.95
CA ARG A 14 -7.03 11.97 6.73
C ARG A 14 -6.28 10.80 7.33
N ASP A 15 -4.96 10.76 7.12
CA ASP A 15 -4.09 9.84 7.85
C ASP A 15 -4.37 10.06 9.35
N PRO A 16 -4.89 9.06 10.06
CA PRO A 16 -5.22 9.20 11.47
C PRO A 16 -3.99 9.49 12.33
N PHE A 17 -2.79 9.23 11.81
CA PHE A 17 -1.52 9.53 12.45
C PHE A 17 -1.02 10.96 12.20
N ALA A 18 -1.52 11.65 11.17
CA ALA A 18 -1.18 13.05 10.89
C ALA A 18 -1.74 14.02 11.95
N GLN A 19 -2.62 13.57 12.83
CA GLN A 19 -3.30 14.42 13.83
C GLN A 19 -2.68 14.37 15.24
N GLY A 20 -1.43 13.92 15.38
CA GLY A 20 -0.73 14.01 16.69
C GLY A 20 -1.41 13.22 17.82
N ARG A 21 -2.15 12.16 17.54
CA ARG A 21 -2.64 11.27 18.59
C ARG A 21 -1.44 10.66 19.31
N PRO A 22 -1.43 10.65 20.66
CA PRO A 22 -0.35 10.03 21.42
C PRO A 22 -0.20 8.58 20.95
N ALA A 23 1.01 8.03 21.04
CA ALA A 23 1.35 6.67 20.65
C ALA A 23 0.40 5.67 21.33
N SER A 24 -0.77 5.42 20.68
CA SER A 24 -1.75 4.48 21.20
C SER A 24 -1.17 3.09 21.02
N ILE A 25 -1.15 2.33 22.10
CA ILE A 25 -0.81 0.91 22.05
C ILE A 25 -2.09 0.19 21.63
N PHE A 26 -2.03 -0.53 20.51
CA PHE A 26 -3.09 -1.45 20.11
C PHE A 26 -2.72 -2.86 20.59
N ILE A 27 -3.52 -3.41 21.51
CA ILE A 27 -3.33 -4.76 22.04
C ILE A 27 -4.31 -5.69 21.31
N GLY A 28 -3.77 -6.57 20.51
CA GLY A 28 -4.54 -7.48 19.69
C GLY A 28 -4.62 -8.89 20.25
N ARG A 29 -4.49 -9.84 19.34
CA ARG A 29 -4.69 -11.27 19.57
C ARG A 29 -3.65 -11.90 20.50
N LYS A 30 -4.04 -13.06 21.05
CA LYS A 30 -3.12 -14.00 21.68
C LYS A 30 -2.12 -14.50 20.63
N ALA A 31 -0.81 -14.48 20.95
CA ALA A 31 0.20 -15.03 20.06
C ALA A 31 0.00 -16.55 19.91
N SER A 32 0.09 -17.07 18.69
CA SER A 32 -0.07 -18.50 18.41
C SER A 32 1.15 -19.33 18.82
N ALA A 33 2.30 -18.71 18.98
CA ALA A 33 3.58 -19.34 19.34
C ALA A 33 4.38 -18.51 20.35
N ARG A 34 5.39 -19.11 20.97
CA ARG A 34 6.31 -18.45 21.93
C ARG A 34 7.10 -17.25 21.33
N ARG A 35 7.07 -17.06 20.03
CA ARG A 35 7.62 -15.88 19.32
C ARG A 35 6.65 -15.49 18.23
N ALA A 36 6.41 -14.19 18.10
CA ALA A 36 5.63 -13.63 16.99
C ALA A 36 6.23 -14.07 15.66
N VAL A 37 5.47 -14.81 14.87
CA VAL A 37 5.81 -15.19 13.50
C VAL A 37 5.08 -14.26 12.52
N ASP A 38 5.56 -14.17 11.28
CA ASP A 38 5.00 -13.27 10.26
C ASP A 38 3.46 -13.34 10.12
N PRO A 39 2.81 -14.54 10.08
CA PRO A 39 1.35 -14.62 10.03
C PRO A 39 0.62 -14.00 11.21
N ASP A 40 1.17 -14.09 12.42
CA ASP A 40 0.56 -13.49 13.62
C ASP A 40 0.66 -11.97 13.58
N VAL A 41 1.80 -11.43 13.14
CA VAL A 41 2.02 -9.98 12.99
C VAL A 41 1.13 -9.42 11.88
N ARG A 42 0.99 -10.14 10.77
CA ARG A 42 0.12 -9.78 9.65
C ARG A 42 -1.35 -9.73 10.08
N ALA A 43 -1.81 -10.74 10.81
CA ALA A 43 -3.18 -10.79 11.32
C ALA A 43 -3.45 -9.65 12.31
N LEU A 44 -2.51 -9.35 13.22
CA LEU A 44 -2.59 -8.24 14.15
C LEU A 44 -2.62 -6.88 13.42
N LEU A 45 -1.76 -6.70 12.43
CA LEU A 45 -1.72 -5.48 11.62
C LEU A 45 -3.04 -5.27 10.88
N ARG A 46 -3.60 -6.33 10.30
CA ARG A 46 -4.92 -6.26 9.64
C ARG A 46 -6.01 -5.80 10.59
N GLU A 47 -6.12 -6.45 11.76
CA GLU A 47 -7.11 -6.10 12.79
C GLU A 47 -6.99 -4.62 13.19
N TYR A 48 -5.76 -4.16 13.40
CA TYR A 48 -5.47 -2.76 13.69
C TYR A 48 -5.90 -1.80 12.56
N LEU A 49 -5.60 -2.16 11.31
CA LEU A 49 -5.95 -1.33 10.16
C LEU A 49 -7.45 -1.34 9.84
N GLU A 50 -8.14 -2.47 10.07
CA GLU A 50 -9.58 -2.58 9.93
C GLU A 50 -10.30 -1.69 10.95
N ASP A 51 -9.86 -1.73 12.22
CA ASP A 51 -10.40 -0.85 13.27
C ASP A 51 -10.15 0.63 12.96
N LEU A 52 -8.92 0.96 12.56
CA LEU A 52 -8.49 2.31 12.25
C LEU A 52 -9.27 2.94 11.09
N HIS A 53 -9.63 2.15 10.09
CA HIS A 53 -10.28 2.58 8.85
C HIS A 53 -11.75 2.19 8.74
N ASN A 54 -12.37 1.76 9.85
CA ASN A 54 -13.77 1.35 9.87
C ASN A 54 -14.67 2.46 9.30
N GLY A 55 -15.59 2.08 8.40
CA GLY A 55 -16.56 2.99 7.80
C GLY A 55 -16.02 3.99 6.76
N THR A 56 -14.76 3.92 6.36
CA THR A 56 -14.13 4.91 5.46
C THR A 56 -14.11 4.53 3.97
N GLY A 57 -14.77 3.44 3.57
CA GLY A 57 -14.67 2.92 2.19
C GLY A 57 -13.24 2.51 1.82
N THR A 58 -12.47 2.12 2.81
CA THR A 58 -11.10 1.63 2.68
C THR A 58 -11.11 0.18 2.21
N ARG A 59 -10.10 -0.19 1.44
CA ARG A 59 -9.80 -1.58 1.09
C ARG A 59 -8.41 -1.96 1.55
N LEU A 60 -8.29 -3.10 2.23
CA LEU A 60 -7.03 -3.76 2.52
C LEU A 60 -6.75 -4.78 1.42
N LEU A 61 -5.50 -4.83 0.97
CA LEU A 61 -4.99 -5.79 0.01
C LEU A 61 -3.75 -6.45 0.60
N GLU A 62 -3.63 -7.76 0.44
CA GLU A 62 -2.42 -8.50 0.80
C GLU A 62 -1.62 -8.83 -0.45
N GLU A 63 -0.30 -8.95 -0.29
CA GLU A 63 0.63 -9.37 -1.35
C GLU A 63 0.49 -8.54 -2.64
N LEU A 64 0.28 -7.22 -2.51
CA LEU A 64 0.16 -6.35 -3.67
C LEU A 64 1.49 -6.25 -4.42
N GLY A 65 1.53 -6.76 -5.65
CA GLY A 65 2.72 -6.66 -6.50
C GLY A 65 2.96 -5.24 -7.00
N LEU A 66 4.16 -4.72 -6.77
CA LEU A 66 4.65 -3.46 -7.32
C LEU A 66 5.59 -3.72 -8.49
N CYS A 67 5.62 -2.79 -9.46
CA CYS A 67 6.52 -2.84 -10.62
C CYS A 67 6.49 -4.19 -11.36
N GLN A 68 5.29 -4.75 -11.57
CA GLN A 68 5.06 -6.06 -12.19
C GLN A 68 5.53 -7.27 -11.37
N GLY A 69 5.57 -7.13 -10.04
CA GLY A 69 5.93 -8.21 -9.12
C GLY A 69 7.40 -8.23 -8.69
N ASP A 70 8.18 -7.19 -9.03
CA ASP A 70 9.55 -7.06 -8.55
C ASP A 70 9.64 -7.04 -7.01
N VAL A 71 8.63 -6.46 -6.37
CA VAL A 71 8.44 -6.44 -4.92
C VAL A 71 6.94 -6.64 -4.62
N ARG A 72 6.62 -7.32 -3.53
CA ARG A 72 5.27 -7.40 -2.98
C ARG A 72 5.18 -6.59 -1.71
N VAL A 73 4.08 -5.90 -1.56
CA VAL A 73 3.70 -5.21 -0.32
C VAL A 73 2.92 -6.20 0.53
N ASP A 74 3.35 -6.44 1.76
CA ASP A 74 2.69 -7.43 2.63
C ASP A 74 1.23 -7.07 2.89
N VAL A 75 0.97 -5.82 3.29
CA VAL A 75 -0.39 -5.27 3.43
C VAL A 75 -0.43 -3.89 2.79
N ALA A 76 -1.42 -3.64 1.95
CA ALA A 76 -1.67 -2.33 1.38
C ALA A 76 -3.05 -1.81 1.79
N VAL A 77 -3.14 -0.54 2.12
CA VAL A 77 -4.38 0.19 2.41
C VAL A 77 -4.68 1.13 1.25
N VAL A 78 -5.86 0.97 0.68
CA VAL A 78 -6.35 1.81 -0.42
C VAL A 78 -7.58 2.58 0.06
N ASN A 79 -7.41 3.87 0.28
CA ASN A 79 -8.49 4.81 0.62
C ASN A 79 -8.38 6.08 -0.24
N GLY A 80 -8.15 7.25 0.32
CA GLY A 80 -7.77 8.47 -0.41
C GLY A 80 -6.31 8.45 -0.88
N GLU A 81 -5.49 7.55 -0.31
CA GLU A 81 -4.09 7.33 -0.60
C GLU A 81 -3.83 5.82 -0.81
N LEU A 82 -2.65 5.47 -1.30
CA LEU A 82 -2.13 4.11 -1.33
C LEU A 82 -1.01 4.00 -0.29
N SER A 83 -1.28 3.36 0.83
CA SER A 83 -0.28 3.10 1.88
C SER A 83 0.19 1.65 1.83
N GLY A 84 1.51 1.43 1.89
CA GLY A 84 2.10 0.09 1.90
C GLY A 84 2.76 -0.20 3.24
N TYR A 85 2.56 -1.40 3.77
CA TYR A 85 3.12 -1.90 5.03
C TYR A 85 4.03 -3.08 4.72
N GLU A 86 5.27 -2.98 5.11
CA GLU A 86 6.29 -4.02 5.03
C GLU A 86 6.51 -4.61 6.42
N ILE A 87 6.30 -5.92 6.54
CA ILE A 87 6.46 -6.65 7.81
C ILE A 87 7.84 -7.29 7.84
N LYS A 88 8.53 -7.17 8.95
CA LYS A 88 9.80 -7.85 9.21
C LYS A 88 9.73 -8.62 10.52
N SER A 89 9.97 -9.91 10.45
CA SER A 89 10.10 -10.77 11.62
C SER A 89 11.51 -10.65 12.25
N PRO A 90 11.70 -11.13 13.49
CA PRO A 90 13.03 -11.13 14.12
C PRO A 90 14.09 -11.95 13.36
N SER A 91 13.66 -12.89 12.54
CA SER A 91 14.54 -13.78 11.74
C SER A 91 14.84 -13.24 10.34
N ASP A 92 14.15 -12.18 9.91
CA ASP A 92 14.34 -11.64 8.58
C ASP A 92 15.66 -10.89 8.45
N THR A 93 16.37 -11.18 7.37
CA THR A 93 17.53 -10.37 6.99
C THR A 93 17.06 -9.09 6.32
N LEU A 94 17.67 -7.96 6.67
CA LEU A 94 17.40 -6.68 6.01
C LEU A 94 18.07 -6.55 4.62
N ALA A 95 18.67 -7.61 4.09
CA ALA A 95 19.41 -7.58 2.82
C ALA A 95 18.55 -7.12 1.63
N ARG A 96 17.26 -7.47 1.59
CA ARG A 96 16.33 -7.08 0.52
C ARG A 96 15.68 -5.71 0.78
N PHE A 97 15.75 -5.20 2.00
CA PHE A 97 15.02 -4.02 2.42
C PHE A 97 15.40 -2.74 1.62
N PRO A 98 16.68 -2.45 1.30
CA PRO A 98 17.00 -1.30 0.45
C PRO A 98 16.33 -1.34 -0.92
N ASN A 99 16.23 -2.52 -1.56
CA ASN A 99 15.52 -2.67 -2.82
C ASN A 99 14.01 -2.47 -2.65
N GLN A 100 13.41 -2.98 -1.57
CA GLN A 100 12.01 -2.76 -1.23
C GLN A 100 11.74 -1.26 -1.06
N CYS A 101 12.56 -0.55 -0.28
CA CYS A 101 12.44 0.91 -0.11
C CYS A 101 12.48 1.65 -1.46
N ARG A 102 13.41 1.27 -2.35
CA ARG A 102 13.53 1.87 -3.68
C ARG A 102 12.29 1.67 -4.55
N ILE A 103 11.65 0.49 -4.49
CA ILE A 103 10.46 0.18 -5.28
C ILE A 103 9.22 0.86 -4.66
N TYR A 104 9.05 0.80 -3.33
CA TYR A 104 7.96 1.50 -2.64
C TYR A 104 7.99 3.00 -2.97
N SER A 105 9.18 3.62 -2.93
CA SER A 105 9.35 5.06 -3.23
C SER A 105 8.90 5.48 -4.63
N LYS A 106 8.74 4.55 -5.56
CA LYS A 106 8.22 4.84 -6.90
C LYS A 106 6.69 4.88 -6.97
N VAL A 107 6.01 4.22 -6.02
CA VAL A 107 4.60 3.84 -6.21
C VAL A 107 3.69 4.34 -5.11
N VAL A 108 3.99 4.01 -3.84
CA VAL A 108 3.06 4.26 -2.73
C VAL A 108 3.08 5.71 -2.28
N ASP A 109 1.97 6.18 -1.73
CA ASP A 109 1.86 7.53 -1.16
C ASP A 109 2.48 7.59 0.23
N ARG A 110 2.34 6.53 1.03
CA ARG A 110 2.99 6.35 2.33
C ARG A 110 3.51 4.93 2.46
N ALA A 111 4.60 4.76 3.18
CA ALA A 111 5.15 3.45 3.47
C ALA A 111 5.43 3.29 4.96
N TRP A 112 5.27 2.08 5.45
CA TRP A 112 5.43 1.72 6.85
C TRP A 112 6.31 0.48 6.99
N LEU A 113 7.22 0.51 7.95
CA LEU A 113 7.95 -0.66 8.40
C LEU A 113 7.35 -1.14 9.73
N VAL A 114 6.92 -2.40 9.75
CA VAL A 114 6.32 -3.07 10.90
C VAL A 114 7.28 -4.17 11.36
N ALA A 115 7.89 -3.99 12.52
CA ALA A 115 8.92 -4.92 12.98
C ALA A 115 9.11 -4.82 14.52
N PRO A 116 9.79 -5.79 15.16
CA PRO A 116 10.26 -5.64 16.53
C PRO A 116 11.13 -4.39 16.70
N GLU A 117 11.04 -3.72 17.85
CA GLU A 117 11.72 -2.43 18.11
C GLU A 117 13.22 -2.48 17.82
N LYS A 118 13.90 -3.55 18.24
CA LYS A 118 15.34 -3.75 17.96
C LYS A 118 15.68 -3.84 16.45
N ALA A 119 14.74 -4.31 15.63
CA ALA A 119 14.93 -4.35 14.18
C ALA A 119 14.70 -2.97 13.56
N LEU A 120 13.75 -2.19 14.10
CA LEU A 120 13.48 -0.82 13.67
C LEU A 120 14.68 0.10 13.94
N GLU A 121 15.31 0.00 15.11
CA GLU A 121 16.52 0.76 15.47
C GLU A 121 17.68 0.54 14.49
N LYS A 122 17.81 -0.68 13.97
CA LYS A 122 18.87 -1.06 13.02
C LYS A 122 18.48 -0.82 11.56
N SER A 123 17.23 -0.42 11.29
CA SER A 123 16.74 -0.28 9.93
C SER A 123 17.27 1.01 9.29
N VAL A 124 17.55 0.91 7.99
CA VAL A 124 17.90 2.05 7.14
C VAL A 124 16.67 2.55 6.35
N ALA A 125 15.49 2.52 6.99
CA ALA A 125 14.27 3.00 6.36
C ALA A 125 14.38 4.52 6.08
N PRO A 126 13.94 4.98 4.90
CA PRO A 126 13.91 6.41 4.59
C PRO A 126 13.13 7.22 5.63
N GLU A 127 13.47 8.48 5.82
CA GLU A 127 12.86 9.34 6.84
C GLU A 127 11.34 9.48 6.69
N TRP A 128 10.84 9.47 5.46
CA TRP A 128 9.41 9.57 5.19
C TRP A 128 8.60 8.29 5.49
N TRP A 129 9.28 7.14 5.73
CA TRP A 129 8.63 5.92 6.16
C TRP A 129 8.15 6.03 7.61
N GLY A 130 6.95 5.55 7.87
CA GLY A 130 6.46 5.31 9.23
C GLY A 130 7.12 4.07 9.84
N MET A 131 7.10 3.99 11.16
CA MET A 131 7.61 2.85 11.92
C MET A 131 6.58 2.41 12.95
N ILE A 132 6.24 1.13 12.93
CA ILE A 132 5.34 0.48 13.89
C ILE A 132 6.12 -0.62 14.60
N ALA A 133 6.27 -0.49 15.91
CA ALA A 133 6.87 -1.53 16.72
C ALA A 133 5.86 -2.61 17.05
N VAL A 134 6.31 -3.87 16.93
CA VAL A 134 5.62 -5.07 17.38
C VAL A 134 6.29 -5.54 18.67
N PHE A 135 5.50 -5.81 19.70
CA PHE A 135 5.99 -6.30 20.99
C PHE A 135 4.95 -7.18 21.69
N GLU A 136 5.38 -7.88 22.73
CA GLU A 136 4.51 -8.75 23.52
C GLU A 136 4.05 -8.05 24.81
N VAL A 137 2.77 -8.22 25.14
CA VAL A 137 2.17 -7.79 26.43
C VAL A 137 1.48 -9.01 27.02
N GLY A 138 2.13 -9.62 27.99
CA GLY A 138 1.70 -10.92 28.49
C GLY A 138 1.75 -11.99 27.40
N ASP A 139 0.61 -12.59 27.09
CA ASP A 139 0.44 -13.60 26.04
C ASP A 139 -0.12 -13.02 24.72
N ARG A 140 -0.17 -11.70 24.61
CA ARG A 140 -0.71 -10.99 23.44
C ARG A 140 0.35 -10.21 22.69
N LEU A 141 0.14 -10.07 21.37
CA LEU A 141 0.89 -9.13 20.56
C LEU A 141 0.26 -7.74 20.60
N ALA A 142 1.09 -6.73 20.52
CA ALA A 142 0.70 -5.33 20.51
C ALA A 142 1.49 -4.55 19.46
N LEU A 143 0.87 -3.46 18.97
CA LEU A 143 1.47 -2.50 18.04
C LEU A 143 1.58 -1.13 18.69
N ARG A 144 2.69 -0.44 18.41
CA ARG A 144 2.90 0.96 18.79
C ARG A 144 3.53 1.73 17.64
N VAL A 145 2.91 2.83 17.25
CA VAL A 145 3.49 3.74 16.26
C VAL A 145 4.64 4.50 16.89
N LEU A 146 5.85 4.30 16.38
CA LEU A 146 7.06 5.01 16.83
C LEU A 146 7.29 6.28 16.02
N ARG A 147 7.00 6.23 14.72
CA ARG A 147 7.16 7.36 13.80
C ARG A 147 6.02 7.33 12.79
N PRO A 148 5.26 8.42 12.60
CA PRO A 148 4.23 8.49 11.57
C PRO A 148 4.87 8.55 10.18
N ALA A 149 4.20 7.95 9.17
CA ALA A 149 4.63 8.05 7.80
C ALA A 149 4.33 9.44 7.24
N GLN A 150 5.28 9.99 6.49
CA GLN A 150 5.10 11.21 5.71
C GLN A 150 4.70 10.87 4.27
N LEU A 151 4.27 11.88 3.52
CA LEU A 151 4.01 11.70 2.09
C LEU A 151 5.32 11.41 1.35
N ASN A 152 5.26 10.43 0.46
CA ASN A 152 6.37 10.07 -0.38
C ASN A 152 6.79 11.25 -1.29
N PRO A 153 8.03 11.74 -1.19
CA PRO A 153 8.51 12.86 -1.99
C PRO A 153 8.82 12.50 -3.45
N LYS A 154 8.94 11.19 -3.77
CA LYS A 154 9.45 10.73 -5.07
C LYS A 154 8.54 9.64 -5.65
N ARG A 155 7.55 10.04 -6.43
CA ARG A 155 6.66 9.11 -7.13
C ARG A 155 7.01 9.06 -8.61
N ASP A 156 7.01 7.86 -9.20
CA ASP A 156 7.30 7.63 -10.61
C ASP A 156 6.01 7.31 -11.37
N PRO A 157 5.54 8.20 -12.27
CA PRO A 157 4.27 8.02 -12.98
C PRO A 157 4.17 6.68 -13.74
N ILE A 158 5.27 6.22 -14.35
CA ILE A 158 5.25 4.95 -15.09
C ILE A 158 5.14 3.75 -14.16
N SER A 159 5.75 3.81 -12.98
CA SER A 159 5.63 2.75 -11.98
C SER A 159 4.21 2.70 -11.39
N ILE A 160 3.57 3.86 -11.21
CA ILE A 160 2.16 3.95 -10.79
C ILE A 160 1.25 3.40 -11.89
N ALA A 161 1.46 3.77 -13.16
CA ALA A 161 0.67 3.26 -14.28
C ALA A 161 0.74 1.73 -14.42
N LYS A 162 1.88 1.12 -14.08
CA LYS A 162 2.09 -0.34 -14.10
C LYS A 162 1.24 -1.10 -13.06
N LEU A 163 0.64 -0.44 -12.10
CA LEU A 163 -0.35 -1.06 -11.20
C LEU A 163 -1.66 -1.37 -11.93
N LEU A 164 -1.97 -0.68 -13.02
CA LEU A 164 -3.16 -0.94 -13.82
C LEU A 164 -2.98 -2.18 -14.71
N TRP A 165 -3.95 -3.07 -14.68
CA TRP A 165 -4.07 -4.11 -15.70
C TRP A 165 -4.34 -3.47 -17.05
N ARG A 166 -4.12 -4.24 -18.14
CA ARG A 166 -4.28 -3.72 -19.50
C ARG A 166 -5.63 -3.07 -19.74
N ASP A 167 -6.70 -3.74 -19.33
CA ASP A 167 -8.06 -3.28 -19.61
C ASP A 167 -8.46 -2.11 -18.72
N GLU A 168 -8.00 -2.07 -17.46
CA GLU A 168 -8.13 -0.93 -16.57
C GLU A 168 -7.42 0.31 -17.14
N ALA A 169 -6.21 0.13 -17.65
CA ALA A 169 -5.44 1.21 -18.29
C ALA A 169 -6.11 1.77 -19.54
N LEU A 170 -6.72 0.88 -20.35
CA LEU A 170 -7.53 1.28 -21.52
C LEU A 170 -8.83 1.99 -21.11
N GLU A 171 -9.47 1.56 -20.04
CA GLU A 171 -10.65 2.23 -19.47
C GLU A 171 -10.33 3.69 -19.10
N VAL A 172 -9.23 3.91 -18.40
CA VAL A 172 -8.75 5.27 -18.04
C VAL A 172 -8.50 6.11 -19.28
N LEU A 173 -7.82 5.56 -20.29
CA LEU A 173 -7.57 6.25 -21.55
C LEU A 173 -8.86 6.55 -22.34
N ARG A 174 -9.86 5.67 -22.31
CA ARG A 174 -11.19 5.93 -22.93
C ARG A 174 -11.89 7.08 -22.23
N GLY A 175 -11.93 7.07 -20.90
CA GLY A 175 -12.50 8.16 -20.11
C GLY A 175 -11.84 9.52 -20.37
N ALA A 176 -10.54 9.52 -20.62
CA ALA A 176 -9.78 10.71 -20.99
C ALA A 176 -9.86 11.09 -22.49
N GLY A 177 -10.54 10.30 -23.34
CA GLY A 177 -10.59 10.51 -24.80
C GLY A 177 -9.26 10.25 -25.52
N ARG A 178 -8.34 9.45 -24.91
CA ARG A 178 -6.96 9.23 -25.39
C ARG A 178 -6.67 7.79 -25.83
N ALA A 179 -7.68 6.91 -25.93
CA ALA A 179 -7.52 5.50 -26.28
C ALA A 179 -7.26 5.23 -27.78
N ARG A 180 -7.53 6.20 -28.66
CA ARG A 180 -7.37 6.02 -30.11
C ARG A 180 -5.92 5.66 -30.46
N GLY A 181 -5.76 4.60 -31.27
CA GLY A 181 -4.46 4.14 -31.76
C GLY A 181 -3.65 3.26 -30.79
N VAL A 182 -4.15 3.03 -29.55
CA VAL A 182 -3.43 2.18 -28.58
C VAL A 182 -4.22 0.95 -28.13
N MET A 183 -5.47 0.78 -28.55
CA MET A 183 -6.35 -0.29 -28.07
C MET A 183 -5.81 -1.72 -28.31
N THR A 184 -5.04 -1.92 -29.37
CA THR A 184 -4.42 -3.21 -29.74
C THR A 184 -2.94 -3.29 -29.39
N LYS A 185 -2.38 -2.23 -28.79
CA LYS A 185 -0.95 -2.15 -28.49
C LYS A 185 -0.60 -2.89 -27.19
N SER A 186 0.70 -3.12 -27.00
CA SER A 186 1.23 -3.74 -25.79
C SER A 186 1.01 -2.87 -24.55
N ARG A 187 1.02 -3.50 -23.37
CA ARG A 187 0.92 -2.79 -22.07
C ARG A 187 1.91 -1.63 -21.94
N LYS A 188 3.14 -1.81 -22.40
CA LYS A 188 4.17 -0.75 -22.37
C LYS A 188 3.75 0.50 -23.12
N VAL A 189 3.14 0.35 -24.29
CA VAL A 189 2.66 1.47 -25.12
C VAL A 189 1.44 2.14 -24.45
N ILE A 190 0.54 1.35 -23.87
CA ILE A 190 -0.64 1.85 -23.18
C ILE A 190 -0.22 2.67 -21.93
N TRP A 191 0.66 2.14 -21.09
CA TRP A 191 1.19 2.85 -19.91
C TRP A 191 1.93 4.14 -20.29
N LYS A 192 2.72 4.12 -21.37
CA LYS A 192 3.38 5.32 -21.88
C LYS A 192 2.35 6.38 -22.27
N ARG A 193 1.30 6.00 -23.01
CA ARG A 193 0.20 6.91 -23.37
C ARG A 193 -0.49 7.48 -22.13
N LEU A 194 -0.70 6.69 -21.08
CA LEU A 194 -1.30 7.16 -19.83
C LEU A 194 -0.50 8.31 -19.23
N ILE A 195 0.79 8.13 -19.02
CA ILE A 195 1.63 9.16 -18.38
C ILE A 195 1.84 10.41 -19.24
N GLU A 196 1.66 10.29 -20.57
CA GLU A 196 1.72 11.42 -21.50
C GLU A 196 0.39 12.19 -21.62
N SER A 197 -0.73 11.58 -21.21
CA SER A 197 -2.06 12.12 -21.53
C SER A 197 -2.95 12.34 -20.31
N VAL A 198 -2.60 11.81 -19.16
CA VAL A 198 -3.38 11.87 -17.91
C VAL A 198 -2.54 12.51 -16.83
N ALA A 199 -3.10 13.48 -16.12
CA ALA A 199 -2.42 14.11 -15.01
C ALA A 199 -2.08 13.09 -13.90
N LEU A 200 -0.97 13.30 -13.19
CA LEU A 200 -0.50 12.32 -12.19
C LEU A 200 -1.56 12.05 -11.10
N ASP A 201 -2.27 13.07 -10.64
CA ASP A 201 -3.27 12.89 -9.60
C ASP A 201 -4.50 12.13 -10.10
N ASP A 202 -4.92 12.36 -11.34
CA ASP A 202 -5.99 11.58 -11.99
C ASP A 202 -5.57 10.12 -12.20
N LEU A 203 -4.33 9.87 -12.61
CA LEU A 203 -3.76 8.54 -12.73
C LEU A 203 -3.75 7.81 -11.37
N ARG A 204 -3.33 8.49 -10.31
CA ARG A 204 -3.33 7.95 -8.93
C ARG A 204 -4.76 7.64 -8.47
N ALA A 205 -5.70 8.53 -8.74
CA ALA A 205 -7.11 8.29 -8.42
C ALA A 205 -7.67 7.09 -9.18
N ALA A 206 -7.37 6.96 -10.48
CA ALA A 206 -7.76 5.83 -11.30
C ALA A 206 -7.16 4.50 -10.80
N VAL A 207 -5.88 4.50 -10.40
CA VAL A 207 -5.22 3.32 -9.82
C VAL A 207 -5.92 2.89 -8.53
N ARG A 208 -6.18 3.83 -7.60
CA ARG A 208 -6.89 3.51 -6.35
C ARG A 208 -8.30 2.96 -6.62
N ALA A 209 -9.03 3.57 -7.56
CA ALA A 209 -10.35 3.09 -7.96
C ALA A 209 -10.29 1.68 -8.56
N ALA A 210 -9.32 1.39 -9.42
CA ALA A 210 -9.11 0.07 -9.99
C ALA A 210 -8.79 -0.96 -8.90
N LEU A 211 -7.82 -0.67 -8.02
CA LEU A 211 -7.44 -1.54 -6.90
C LEU A 211 -8.64 -1.85 -5.97
N LYS A 212 -9.51 -0.86 -5.73
CA LYS A 212 -10.72 -1.07 -4.91
C LYS A 212 -11.75 -1.98 -5.58
N ARG A 213 -11.85 -1.99 -6.89
CA ARG A 213 -12.83 -2.81 -7.65
C ARG A 213 -12.39 -4.24 -7.89
N ARG A 214 -11.08 -4.54 -7.81
CA ARG A 214 -10.59 -5.91 -8.06
C ARG A 214 -11.24 -6.89 -7.10
N PRO A 215 -11.64 -8.10 -7.56
CA PRO A 215 -12.07 -9.14 -6.64
C PRO A 215 -10.95 -9.43 -5.63
N GLU A 216 -11.31 -9.92 -4.45
CA GLU A 216 -10.31 -10.45 -3.53
C GLU A 216 -9.53 -11.53 -4.26
N MET A 217 -8.22 -11.42 -4.31
CA MET A 217 -7.38 -12.49 -4.82
C MET A 217 -7.45 -13.63 -3.80
N ILE A 218 -8.45 -14.50 -3.96
CA ILE A 218 -8.41 -15.82 -3.37
C ILE A 218 -7.16 -16.47 -3.96
N ASP A 219 -6.26 -16.88 -3.09
CA ASP A 219 -4.99 -17.50 -3.44
C ASP A 219 -5.21 -18.65 -4.43
N LEU A 220 -4.97 -18.40 -5.71
CA LEU A 220 -5.05 -19.41 -6.77
C LEU A 220 -3.95 -20.47 -6.62
N CYS A 221 -3.02 -20.32 -5.68
CA CYS A 221 -2.00 -21.31 -5.33
C CYS A 221 -2.52 -22.49 -4.51
N GLN A 222 -3.73 -22.41 -3.91
CA GLN A 222 -4.32 -23.53 -3.16
C GLN A 222 -5.14 -24.49 -4.03
N ARG A 223 -5.21 -24.28 -5.35
CA ARG A 223 -5.90 -25.17 -6.29
C ARG A 223 -4.94 -25.84 -7.27
N ARG A 224 -3.91 -26.50 -6.74
CA ARG A 224 -3.18 -27.55 -7.48
C ARG A 224 -2.88 -28.72 -6.56
#